data_fb7a38cf092012971bf938676e0b105c
#
_entry.id   fb7a38cf092012971bf938676e0b105c
#
_cell.length_a   1.000
_cell.length_b   1.000
_cell.length_c   1.000
_cell.angle_alpha   90.00
_cell.angle_beta   90.00
_cell.angle_gamma   90.00
#
_symmetry.space_group_name_H-M   'P 1'
#
loop_
_entity.id
_entity.type
_entity.pdbx_description
1 polymer ?
#
loop_
_entity_poly.entity_id
_entity_poly.type
_entity_poly.pdbx_seq_one_letter_code
_entity_poly.pdbx_strand_id
1 'polypeptide(L)'
;MHGGYVVAQGSVEDIMNAPESITGQFLSGKRFIPIPEERRKPFDERWLCVEGCRENNLKNITVKIPLGVFTCVTGVSGSGKSSLVNGIIRNTLLRMLNRARTKSGEFDSISGVQHLDKVIDIDQSPIGRTPRSNPATYVGVFDLIREVFAMTPDAKMHGYTNGRFSFNVKGGRCESCRGDGIIKIEMHFLPDVYVPCEVCKGKRYNRETLEVRYRGKTIADVLDMTVEQALEFFSAHPKIAKKLQTLFDVGLGYIKLGQSSTTLSGGEAQRVKLANELARRDTGRTLYILDEPTTGL
;
A
#
# COMPACT_ATOMS: atom_id res chain seq x y z
N MET A 1 -11.43 14.68 1.57
CA MET A 1 -12.79 14.69 0.99
C MET A 1 -13.59 13.58 1.63
N HIS A 2 -14.77 13.89 2.13
CA HIS A 2 -15.68 12.90 2.68
C HIS A 2 -16.64 12.49 1.57
N GLY A 3 -16.61 11.23 1.15
CA GLY A 3 -17.56 10.69 0.16
C GLY A 3 -18.96 10.51 0.73
N GLY A 4 -19.89 10.07 -0.11
CA GLY A 4 -21.26 9.72 0.32
C GLY A 4 -22.31 10.81 0.12
N TYR A 5 -21.94 11.96 -0.44
CA TYR A 5 -22.87 13.04 -0.78
C TYR A 5 -22.96 13.23 -2.30
N VAL A 6 -24.16 13.52 -2.80
CA VAL A 6 -24.37 13.96 -4.19
C VAL A 6 -23.93 15.41 -4.26
N VAL A 7 -22.84 15.71 -4.97
CA VAL A 7 -22.26 17.05 -5.11
C VAL A 7 -22.94 17.84 -6.22
N ALA A 8 -23.32 17.18 -7.31
CA ALA A 8 -24.04 17.78 -8.43
C ALA A 8 -24.88 16.71 -9.14
N GLN A 9 -26.01 17.14 -9.73
CA GLN A 9 -26.88 16.33 -10.58
C GLN A 9 -27.49 17.20 -11.67
N GLY A 10 -27.82 16.60 -12.82
CA GLY A 10 -28.45 17.30 -13.94
C GLY A 10 -27.78 16.97 -15.27
N SER A 11 -27.87 17.88 -16.22
CA SER A 11 -27.21 17.78 -17.52
C SER A 11 -25.68 17.89 -17.40
N VAL A 12 -24.96 17.65 -18.49
CA VAL A 12 -23.50 17.85 -18.54
C VAL A 12 -23.15 19.29 -18.19
N GLU A 13 -23.91 20.27 -18.67
CA GLU A 13 -23.71 21.69 -18.37
C GLU A 13 -23.91 22.00 -16.89
N ASP A 14 -24.90 21.41 -16.24
CA ASP A 14 -25.13 21.58 -14.80
C ASP A 14 -23.96 21.04 -13.99
N ILE A 15 -23.41 19.88 -14.38
CA ILE A 15 -22.23 19.28 -13.73
C ILE A 15 -20.99 20.16 -13.95
N MET A 16 -20.77 20.67 -15.17
CA MET A 16 -19.63 21.54 -15.50
C MET A 16 -19.67 22.88 -14.74
N ASN A 17 -20.86 23.38 -14.47
CA ASN A 17 -21.08 24.66 -13.77
C ASN A 17 -21.08 24.52 -12.24
N ALA A 18 -21.14 23.30 -11.70
CA ALA A 18 -21.09 23.06 -10.26
C ALA A 18 -19.64 23.24 -9.73
N PRO A 19 -19.33 24.27 -8.94
CA PRO A 19 -17.96 24.62 -8.56
C PRO A 19 -17.30 23.55 -7.68
N GLU A 20 -18.07 22.84 -6.87
CA GLU A 20 -17.58 21.77 -5.99
C GLU A 20 -17.44 20.41 -6.69
N SER A 21 -17.95 20.27 -7.93
CA SER A 21 -17.85 19.04 -8.71
C SER A 21 -16.46 18.90 -9.31
N ILE A 22 -15.67 17.95 -8.79
CA ILE A 22 -14.37 17.60 -9.38
C ILE A 22 -14.55 17.13 -10.82
N THR A 23 -15.55 16.30 -11.10
CA THR A 23 -15.90 15.86 -12.45
C THR A 23 -16.21 17.06 -13.35
N GLY A 24 -16.98 18.02 -12.86
CA GLY A 24 -17.31 19.24 -13.59
C GLY A 24 -16.08 20.09 -13.90
N GLN A 25 -15.15 20.20 -12.96
CA GLN A 25 -13.88 20.91 -13.18
C GLN A 25 -13.03 20.26 -14.27
N PHE A 26 -12.99 18.93 -14.36
CA PHE A 26 -12.29 18.21 -15.42
C PHE A 26 -13.02 18.34 -16.78
N LEU A 27 -14.34 18.17 -16.81
CA LEU A 27 -15.13 18.29 -18.02
C LEU A 27 -15.07 19.71 -18.62
N SER A 28 -15.06 20.73 -17.78
CA SER A 28 -14.96 22.13 -18.20
C SER A 28 -13.52 22.56 -18.53
N GLY A 29 -12.52 21.71 -18.32
CA GLY A 29 -11.12 22.06 -18.52
C GLY A 29 -10.53 23.00 -17.44
N LYS A 30 -11.31 23.40 -16.42
CA LYS A 30 -10.79 24.17 -15.28
C LYS A 30 -9.72 23.42 -14.51
N ARG A 31 -9.83 22.09 -14.49
CA ARG A 31 -8.83 21.18 -13.91
C ARG A 31 -8.40 20.19 -14.99
N PHE A 32 -7.11 19.98 -15.13
CA PHE A 32 -6.54 19.04 -16.08
C PHE A 32 -5.23 18.50 -15.54
N ILE A 33 -4.79 17.36 -16.08
CA ILE A 33 -3.45 16.82 -15.81
C ILE A 33 -2.49 17.47 -16.81
N PRO A 34 -1.54 18.31 -16.35
CA PRO A 34 -0.66 19.02 -17.26
C PRO A 34 0.27 18.06 -18.00
N ILE A 35 0.43 18.29 -19.29
CA ILE A 35 1.47 17.63 -20.08
C ILE A 35 2.75 18.47 -19.92
N PRO A 36 3.87 17.88 -19.46
CA PRO A 36 5.11 18.63 -19.29
C PRO A 36 5.62 19.13 -20.64
N GLU A 37 6.05 20.39 -20.70
CA GLU A 37 6.63 20.99 -21.91
C GLU A 37 7.92 20.28 -22.31
N GLU A 38 8.77 19.96 -21.31
CA GLU A 38 9.99 19.18 -21.52
C GLU A 38 9.86 17.81 -20.86
N ARG A 39 10.14 16.76 -21.64
CA ARG A 39 10.17 15.38 -21.12
C ARG A 39 11.56 15.04 -20.65
N ARG A 40 11.66 14.33 -19.52
CA ARG A 40 12.95 13.80 -19.04
C ARG A 40 13.57 12.85 -20.07
N LYS A 41 14.85 13.03 -20.31
CA LYS A 41 15.64 12.12 -21.15
C LYS A 41 16.15 10.95 -20.30
N PRO A 42 16.33 9.76 -20.88
CA PRO A 42 16.99 8.64 -20.18
C PRO A 42 18.38 9.06 -19.70
N PHE A 43 18.78 8.56 -18.53
CA PHE A 43 20.14 8.80 -18.01
C PHE A 43 21.18 8.06 -18.86
N ASP A 44 22.17 8.78 -19.39
CA ASP A 44 23.36 8.24 -20.05
C ASP A 44 23.06 7.10 -21.06
N GLU A 45 21.98 7.23 -21.83
CA GLU A 45 21.52 6.22 -22.81
C GLU A 45 21.36 4.80 -22.22
N ARG A 46 21.05 4.68 -20.92
CA ARG A 46 20.86 3.38 -20.24
C ARG A 46 19.51 2.79 -20.62
N TRP A 47 19.56 1.60 -21.17
CA TRP A 47 18.39 0.86 -21.63
C TRP A 47 18.38 -0.55 -21.06
N LEU A 48 17.21 -1.03 -20.67
CA LEU A 48 16.93 -2.44 -20.47
C LEU A 48 16.42 -2.98 -21.81
N CYS A 49 17.14 -3.90 -22.43
CA CYS A 49 16.76 -4.51 -23.70
C CYS A 49 16.41 -5.98 -23.45
N VAL A 50 15.26 -6.42 -23.95
CA VAL A 50 14.80 -7.82 -23.91
C VAL A 50 14.52 -8.26 -25.33
N GLU A 51 15.19 -9.30 -25.77
CA GLU A 51 15.15 -9.79 -27.15
C GLU A 51 14.45 -11.15 -27.24
N GLY A 52 13.75 -11.35 -28.33
CA GLY A 52 13.16 -12.65 -28.66
C GLY A 52 11.99 -13.04 -27.76
N CYS A 53 11.18 -12.08 -27.29
CA CYS A 53 10.04 -12.36 -26.43
C CYS A 53 8.97 -13.16 -27.19
N ARG A 54 8.68 -14.40 -26.72
CA ARG A 54 7.75 -15.35 -27.37
C ARG A 54 6.70 -15.94 -26.45
N GLU A 55 6.66 -15.47 -25.19
CA GLU A 55 5.70 -15.99 -24.20
C GLU A 55 4.25 -15.72 -24.65
N ASN A 56 3.40 -16.73 -24.61
CA ASN A 56 1.99 -16.70 -25.00
C ASN A 56 1.78 -16.14 -26.43
N ASN A 57 1.17 -14.98 -26.56
CA ASN A 57 0.85 -14.34 -27.85
C ASN A 57 1.92 -13.39 -28.37
N LEU A 58 3.08 -13.28 -27.72
CA LEU A 58 4.19 -12.45 -28.16
C LEU A 58 4.87 -13.07 -29.41
N LYS A 59 5.07 -12.25 -30.43
CA LYS A 59 5.54 -12.68 -31.76
C LYS A 59 7.03 -12.40 -31.96
N ASN A 60 7.89 -12.95 -31.10
CA ASN A 60 9.34 -12.81 -31.18
C ASN A 60 9.77 -11.33 -31.22
N ILE A 61 9.23 -10.53 -30.30
CA ILE A 61 9.49 -9.08 -30.28
C ILE A 61 10.73 -8.73 -29.46
N THR A 62 11.40 -7.66 -29.86
CA THR A 62 12.47 -7.01 -29.09
C THR A 62 11.93 -5.74 -28.46
N VAL A 63 12.15 -5.56 -27.17
CA VAL A 63 11.65 -4.41 -26.40
C VAL A 63 12.82 -3.69 -25.74
N LYS A 64 12.88 -2.37 -25.91
CA LYS A 64 13.86 -1.50 -25.25
C LYS A 64 13.14 -0.54 -24.30
N ILE A 65 13.49 -0.60 -23.01
CA ILE A 65 12.89 0.22 -21.95
C ILE A 65 13.96 1.22 -21.48
N PRO A 66 13.73 2.52 -21.63
CA PRO A 66 14.65 3.53 -21.12
C PRO A 66 14.65 3.55 -19.60
N LEU A 67 15.82 3.58 -18.97
CA LEU A 67 15.97 3.65 -17.53
C LEU A 67 16.04 5.10 -17.04
N GLY A 68 15.60 5.34 -15.80
CA GLY A 68 15.58 6.67 -15.17
C GLY A 68 14.40 7.55 -15.57
N VAL A 69 13.41 7.01 -16.27
CA VAL A 69 12.21 7.71 -16.71
C VAL A 69 10.96 6.86 -16.44
N PHE A 70 9.80 7.50 -16.50
CA PHE A 70 8.50 6.84 -16.41
C PHE A 70 8.11 6.28 -17.78
N THR A 71 7.92 4.96 -17.88
CA THR A 71 7.55 4.26 -19.10
C THR A 71 6.18 3.61 -18.95
N CYS A 72 5.25 3.92 -19.86
CA CYS A 72 3.93 3.29 -19.90
C CYS A 72 3.89 2.16 -20.95
N VAL A 73 3.41 0.97 -20.54
CA VAL A 73 3.07 -0.13 -21.43
C VAL A 73 1.55 -0.19 -21.56
N THR A 74 1.03 0.19 -22.74
CA THR A 74 -0.40 0.29 -22.99
C THR A 74 -0.85 -0.66 -24.10
N GLY A 75 -2.15 -0.88 -24.22
CA GLY A 75 -2.76 -1.73 -25.25
C GLY A 75 -4.08 -2.36 -24.79
N VAL A 76 -4.84 -2.92 -25.71
CA VAL A 76 -6.10 -3.62 -25.41
C VAL A 76 -5.91 -4.83 -24.53
N SER A 77 -6.99 -5.30 -23.89
CA SER A 77 -6.95 -6.55 -23.13
C SER A 77 -6.52 -7.72 -24.03
N GLY A 78 -5.67 -8.62 -23.51
CA GLY A 78 -5.15 -9.75 -24.27
C GLY A 78 -4.00 -9.42 -25.24
N SER A 79 -3.53 -8.15 -25.34
CA SER A 79 -2.44 -7.78 -26.26
C SER A 79 -1.05 -8.27 -25.86
N GLY A 80 -0.89 -8.93 -24.71
CA GLY A 80 0.39 -9.51 -24.26
C GLY A 80 1.14 -8.63 -23.25
N LYS A 81 0.56 -7.52 -22.75
CA LYS A 81 1.21 -6.64 -21.75
C LYS A 81 1.71 -7.42 -20.53
N SER A 82 0.84 -8.21 -19.91
CA SER A 82 1.19 -8.99 -18.72
C SER A 82 2.18 -10.11 -19.03
N SER A 83 2.13 -10.72 -20.23
CA SER A 83 3.13 -11.71 -20.67
C SER A 83 4.50 -11.07 -20.77
N LEU A 84 4.60 -9.87 -21.33
CA LEU A 84 5.86 -9.14 -21.46
C LEU A 84 6.33 -8.62 -20.09
N VAL A 85 5.52 -7.81 -19.40
CA VAL A 85 5.95 -7.09 -18.19
C VAL A 85 6.08 -8.04 -17.00
N ASN A 86 5.03 -8.80 -16.68
CA ASN A 86 5.01 -9.68 -15.50
C ASN A 86 5.68 -11.03 -15.81
N GLY A 87 5.36 -11.65 -16.95
CA GLY A 87 5.87 -12.96 -17.32
C GLY A 87 7.37 -12.96 -17.61
N ILE A 88 7.85 -12.06 -18.43
CA ILE A 88 9.26 -12.02 -18.86
C ILE A 88 10.07 -11.06 -18.00
N ILE A 89 9.80 -9.75 -18.07
CA ILE A 89 10.70 -8.71 -17.50
C ILE A 89 10.77 -8.84 -15.98
N ARG A 90 9.64 -8.75 -15.30
CA ARG A 90 9.54 -8.84 -13.83
C ARG A 90 10.15 -10.13 -13.29
N ASN A 91 9.72 -11.28 -13.80
CA ASN A 91 10.16 -12.57 -13.29
C ASN A 91 11.66 -12.80 -13.52
N THR A 92 12.21 -12.36 -14.66
CA THR A 92 13.63 -12.42 -14.95
C THR A 92 14.44 -11.55 -13.99
N LEU A 93 14.03 -10.30 -13.82
CA LEU A 93 14.71 -9.37 -12.93
C LEU A 93 14.60 -9.75 -11.46
N LEU A 94 13.45 -10.24 -11.00
CA LEU A 94 13.29 -10.78 -9.65
C LEU A 94 14.26 -11.94 -9.40
N ARG A 95 14.45 -12.83 -10.37
CA ARG A 95 15.39 -13.94 -10.28
C ARG A 95 16.84 -13.44 -10.25
N MET A 96 17.22 -12.50 -11.12
CA MET A 96 18.58 -12.02 -11.25
C MET A 96 19.02 -11.09 -10.12
N LEU A 97 18.17 -10.15 -9.72
CA LEU A 97 18.51 -9.09 -8.77
C LEU A 97 18.05 -9.43 -7.33
N ASN A 98 16.86 -9.99 -7.19
CA ASN A 98 16.27 -10.27 -5.88
C ASN A 98 16.42 -11.74 -5.43
N ARG A 99 17.08 -12.59 -6.24
CA ARG A 99 17.29 -14.05 -6.00
C ARG A 99 15.97 -14.81 -5.76
N ALA A 100 14.87 -14.35 -6.35
CA ALA A 100 13.57 -14.99 -6.25
C ALA A 100 13.52 -16.28 -7.08
N ARG A 101 12.76 -17.28 -6.61
CA ARG A 101 12.53 -18.53 -7.33
C ARG A 101 11.33 -18.39 -8.29
N THR A 102 11.42 -17.48 -9.26
CA THR A 102 10.37 -17.25 -10.26
C THR A 102 10.78 -17.88 -11.59
N LYS A 103 9.80 -18.46 -12.29
CA LYS A 103 9.97 -18.95 -13.67
C LYS A 103 9.72 -17.77 -14.61
N SER A 104 10.68 -17.50 -15.48
CA SER A 104 10.55 -16.51 -16.54
C SER A 104 9.79 -17.11 -17.72
N GLY A 105 9.05 -16.27 -18.45
CA GLY A 105 8.52 -16.61 -19.76
C GLY A 105 9.61 -16.77 -20.81
N GLU A 106 9.24 -17.14 -22.04
CA GLU A 106 10.19 -17.42 -23.13
C GLU A 106 10.73 -16.15 -23.79
N PHE A 107 12.06 -16.02 -23.81
CA PHE A 107 12.80 -14.95 -24.47
C PHE A 107 14.25 -15.40 -24.74
N ASP A 108 14.98 -14.71 -25.63
CA ASP A 108 16.35 -15.07 -25.97
C ASP A 108 17.37 -14.46 -25.01
N SER A 109 17.38 -13.14 -24.86
CA SER A 109 18.37 -12.45 -24.04
C SER A 109 17.79 -11.21 -23.33
N ILE A 110 18.47 -10.82 -22.23
CA ILE A 110 18.22 -9.55 -21.54
C ILE A 110 19.55 -8.86 -21.26
N SER A 111 19.64 -7.59 -21.61
CA SER A 111 20.82 -6.75 -21.38
C SER A 111 20.42 -5.44 -20.66
N GLY A 112 21.42 -4.73 -20.10
CA GLY A 112 21.17 -3.50 -19.33
C GLY A 112 20.86 -3.72 -17.85
N VAL A 113 20.82 -4.97 -17.38
CA VAL A 113 20.51 -5.33 -15.98
C VAL A 113 21.55 -4.78 -15.00
N GLN A 114 22.80 -4.57 -15.44
CA GLN A 114 23.88 -3.98 -14.64
C GLN A 114 23.59 -2.55 -14.15
N HIS A 115 22.65 -1.86 -14.77
CA HIS A 115 22.20 -0.53 -14.35
C HIS A 115 21.17 -0.54 -13.21
N LEU A 116 20.68 -1.73 -12.86
CA LEU A 116 19.68 -1.93 -11.82
C LEU A 116 20.27 -2.68 -10.62
N ASP A 117 19.82 -2.37 -9.42
CA ASP A 117 20.18 -3.08 -8.18
C ASP A 117 19.05 -3.95 -7.63
N LYS A 118 17.81 -3.57 -7.89
CA LYS A 118 16.63 -4.33 -7.48
C LYS A 118 15.43 -3.99 -8.35
N VAL A 119 14.43 -4.87 -8.31
CA VAL A 119 13.10 -4.63 -8.87
C VAL A 119 12.06 -4.70 -7.75
N ILE A 120 11.11 -3.80 -7.78
CA ILE A 120 9.98 -3.74 -6.85
C ILE A 120 8.70 -3.83 -7.66
N ASP A 121 7.90 -4.82 -7.29
CA ASP A 121 6.61 -5.08 -7.89
C ASP A 121 5.50 -4.56 -6.98
N ILE A 122 4.65 -3.68 -7.51
CA ILE A 122 3.56 -3.03 -6.79
C ILE A 122 2.25 -3.38 -7.51
N ASP A 123 1.71 -4.52 -7.13
CA ASP A 123 0.44 -5.05 -7.62
C ASP A 123 -0.72 -4.77 -6.65
N GLN A 124 -1.93 -5.11 -7.07
CA GLN A 124 -3.17 -4.94 -6.29
C GLN A 124 -3.46 -6.09 -5.32
N SER A 125 -2.54 -7.04 -5.15
CA SER A 125 -2.73 -8.13 -4.20
C SER A 125 -2.79 -7.60 -2.75
N PRO A 126 -3.55 -8.25 -1.86
CA PRO A 126 -3.66 -7.83 -0.47
C PRO A 126 -2.29 -7.73 0.22
N ILE A 127 -2.12 -6.75 1.11
CA ILE A 127 -0.90 -6.58 1.93
C ILE A 127 -0.74 -7.66 3.02
N GLY A 128 -1.70 -8.54 3.12
CA GLY A 128 -1.69 -9.71 4.01
C GLY A 128 -3.00 -10.47 3.92
N ARG A 129 -2.99 -11.72 4.39
CA ARG A 129 -4.13 -12.64 4.27
C ARG A 129 -4.90 -12.84 5.58
N THR A 130 -4.50 -12.16 6.64
CA THR A 130 -5.10 -12.33 7.98
C THR A 130 -5.69 -11.01 8.49
N PRO A 131 -6.68 -11.04 9.37
CA PRO A 131 -7.24 -9.84 9.99
C PRO A 131 -6.23 -9.01 10.80
N ARG A 132 -5.07 -9.59 11.14
CA ARG A 132 -3.98 -8.91 11.84
C ARG A 132 -3.12 -8.04 10.96
N SER A 133 -3.08 -8.36 9.67
CA SER A 133 -2.37 -7.52 8.69
C SER A 133 -3.14 -6.22 8.51
N ASN A 134 -2.46 -5.10 8.64
CA ASN A 134 -3.03 -3.76 8.52
C ASN A 134 -1.97 -2.77 8.01
N PRO A 135 -2.37 -1.57 7.57
CA PRO A 135 -1.44 -0.56 7.07
C PRO A 135 -0.31 -0.23 8.04
N ALA A 136 -0.61 -0.05 9.34
CA ALA A 136 0.40 0.32 10.33
C ALA A 136 1.49 -0.76 10.51
N THR A 137 1.11 -2.04 10.48
CA THR A 137 2.07 -3.14 10.57
C THR A 137 2.87 -3.30 9.29
N TYR A 138 2.24 -3.12 8.13
CA TYR A 138 2.89 -3.29 6.84
C TYR A 138 3.99 -2.26 6.60
N VAL A 139 3.74 -0.98 6.87
CA VAL A 139 4.76 0.08 6.74
C VAL A 139 5.72 0.12 7.94
N GLY A 140 5.51 -0.73 8.95
CA GLY A 140 6.35 -0.81 10.14
C GLY A 140 6.29 0.44 11.04
N VAL A 141 5.20 1.22 10.97
CA VAL A 141 4.99 2.35 11.90
C VAL A 141 4.49 1.86 13.26
N PHE A 142 3.80 0.73 13.28
CA PHE A 142 3.23 0.18 14.50
C PHE A 142 4.28 -0.21 15.55
N ASP A 143 5.45 -0.65 15.13
CA ASP A 143 6.55 -0.97 16.05
C ASP A 143 7.03 0.29 16.80
N LEU A 144 7.16 1.41 16.10
CA LEU A 144 7.52 2.69 16.70
C LEU A 144 6.42 3.20 17.64
N ILE A 145 5.15 3.01 17.30
CA ILE A 145 4.02 3.36 18.16
C ILE A 145 4.05 2.53 19.45
N ARG A 146 4.32 1.23 19.37
CA ARG A 146 4.44 0.35 20.55
C ARG A 146 5.59 0.80 21.48
N GLU A 147 6.71 1.26 20.93
CA GLU A 147 7.81 1.83 21.70
C GLU A 147 7.36 3.07 22.49
N VAL A 148 6.59 3.97 21.88
CA VAL A 148 6.04 5.16 22.54
C VAL A 148 5.17 4.75 23.73
N PHE A 149 4.28 3.76 23.57
CA PHE A 149 3.44 3.26 24.65
C PHE A 149 4.25 2.60 25.78
N ALA A 150 5.28 1.81 25.44
CA ALA A 150 6.15 1.19 26.44
C ALA A 150 6.98 2.22 27.25
N MET A 151 7.18 3.42 26.72
CA MET A 151 7.87 4.52 27.40
C MET A 151 6.97 5.34 28.33
N THR A 152 5.67 5.13 28.34
CA THR A 152 4.76 5.87 29.23
C THR A 152 5.02 5.51 30.70
N PRO A 153 4.74 6.45 31.65
CA PRO A 153 4.89 6.20 33.08
C PRO A 153 4.11 4.96 33.55
N ASP A 154 2.85 4.84 33.12
CA ASP A 154 1.98 3.70 33.48
C ASP A 154 2.57 2.36 33.02
N ALA A 155 3.06 2.30 31.76
CA ALA A 155 3.69 1.07 31.25
C ALA A 155 4.95 0.71 32.05
N LYS A 156 5.77 1.69 32.41
CA LYS A 156 6.98 1.48 33.21
C LYS A 156 6.66 1.01 34.62
N MET A 157 5.64 1.59 35.27
CA MET A 157 5.21 1.15 36.62
C MET A 157 4.76 -0.32 36.63
N HIS A 158 4.12 -0.79 35.55
CA HIS A 158 3.68 -2.18 35.41
C HIS A 158 4.75 -3.10 34.80
N GLY A 159 5.95 -2.61 34.49
CA GLY A 159 7.00 -3.39 33.83
C GLY A 159 6.63 -3.84 32.40
N TYR A 160 5.74 -3.10 31.72
CA TYR A 160 5.30 -3.45 30.37
C TYR A 160 6.34 -3.04 29.33
N THR A 161 6.75 -4.01 28.54
CA THR A 161 7.66 -3.81 27.42
C THR A 161 6.88 -3.63 26.09
N ASN A 162 7.59 -3.34 25.02
CA ASN A 162 7.04 -3.22 23.66
C ASN A 162 6.17 -4.43 23.25
N GLY A 163 6.52 -5.65 23.71
CA GLY A 163 5.75 -6.88 23.45
C GLY A 163 4.33 -6.84 24.00
N ARG A 164 4.09 -6.15 25.14
CA ARG A 164 2.76 -5.99 25.75
C ARG A 164 1.76 -5.32 24.81
N PHE A 165 2.24 -4.38 24.01
CA PHE A 165 1.43 -3.61 23.06
C PHE A 165 1.32 -4.26 21.67
N SER A 166 1.76 -5.52 21.53
CA SER A 166 1.57 -6.31 20.31
C SER A 166 0.31 -7.18 20.41
N PHE A 167 -0.59 -7.06 19.44
CA PHE A 167 -1.74 -7.96 19.34
C PHE A 167 -1.38 -9.36 18.79
N ASN A 168 -0.13 -9.58 18.37
CA ASN A 168 0.36 -10.86 17.88
C ASN A 168 0.96 -11.75 18.99
N VAL A 169 1.37 -11.15 20.11
CA VAL A 169 2.09 -11.82 21.21
C VAL A 169 1.16 -12.00 22.41
N LYS A 170 1.29 -13.11 23.10
CA LYS A 170 0.59 -13.35 24.38
C LYS A 170 0.98 -12.30 25.42
N GLY A 171 0.09 -12.05 26.36
CA GLY A 171 0.30 -11.15 27.50
C GLY A 171 -0.49 -9.85 27.41
N GLY A 172 -0.51 -9.16 26.27
CA GLY A 172 -1.27 -7.92 26.09
C GLY A 172 -2.49 -8.01 25.20
N ARG A 173 -2.56 -9.03 24.36
CA ARG A 173 -3.68 -9.25 23.45
C ARG A 173 -4.90 -9.85 24.14
N CYS A 174 -6.06 -9.69 23.55
CA CYS A 174 -7.25 -10.45 23.91
C CYS A 174 -7.05 -11.93 23.56
N GLU A 175 -7.10 -12.83 24.54
CA GLU A 175 -6.87 -14.26 24.29
C GLU A 175 -8.11 -14.94 23.65
N SER A 176 -9.31 -14.41 23.83
CA SER A 176 -10.54 -14.93 23.19
C SER A 176 -10.43 -14.90 21.66
N CYS A 177 -10.07 -13.75 21.07
CA CYS A 177 -9.85 -13.61 19.63
C CYS A 177 -8.38 -13.70 19.23
N ARG A 178 -7.47 -13.95 20.15
CA ARG A 178 -6.01 -14.03 19.95
C ARG A 178 -5.42 -12.81 19.26
N GLY A 179 -6.04 -11.62 19.44
CA GLY A 179 -5.61 -10.36 18.86
C GLY A 179 -6.23 -10.02 17.48
N ASP A 180 -7.10 -10.85 16.93
CA ASP A 180 -7.77 -10.58 15.66
C ASP A 180 -8.81 -9.45 15.77
N GLY A 181 -9.39 -9.25 16.96
CA GLY A 181 -10.49 -8.30 17.20
C GLY A 181 -11.83 -8.81 16.70
N ILE A 182 -11.84 -9.84 15.88
CA ILE A 182 -13.01 -10.49 15.27
C ILE A 182 -12.94 -12.00 15.49
N ILE A 183 -14.08 -12.66 15.42
CA ILE A 183 -14.21 -14.11 15.44
C ILE A 183 -14.74 -14.55 14.10
N LYS A 184 -14.05 -15.50 13.47
CA LYS A 184 -14.49 -16.14 12.24
C LYS A 184 -15.48 -17.25 12.60
N ILE A 185 -16.67 -17.18 12.03
CA ILE A 185 -17.69 -18.25 12.09
C ILE A 185 -17.67 -18.97 10.75
N GLU A 186 -17.14 -20.19 10.74
CA GLU A 186 -17.08 -21.01 9.54
C GLU A 186 -18.45 -21.60 9.23
N MET A 187 -18.91 -21.40 7.99
CA MET A 187 -20.16 -21.92 7.50
C MET A 187 -19.89 -22.90 6.37
N HIS A 188 -20.28 -24.17 6.52
CA HIS A 188 -19.96 -25.24 5.57
C HIS A 188 -20.42 -25.00 4.12
N PHE A 189 -21.51 -24.26 3.90
CA PHE A 189 -22.09 -24.02 2.58
C PHE A 189 -22.23 -22.54 2.21
N LEU A 190 -21.85 -21.62 3.09
CA LEU A 190 -21.95 -20.16 2.91
C LEU A 190 -20.58 -19.54 3.14
N PRO A 191 -20.32 -18.32 2.64
CA PRO A 191 -19.13 -17.57 2.98
C PRO A 191 -18.97 -17.39 4.49
N ASP A 192 -17.75 -17.47 4.98
CA ASP A 192 -17.42 -17.26 6.39
C ASP A 192 -17.91 -15.89 6.87
N VAL A 193 -18.51 -15.85 8.05
CA VAL A 193 -18.96 -14.61 8.69
C VAL A 193 -17.95 -14.17 9.73
N TYR A 194 -17.62 -12.90 9.73
CA TYR A 194 -16.72 -12.27 10.70
C TYR A 194 -17.52 -11.36 11.63
N VAL A 195 -17.50 -11.65 12.92
CA VAL A 195 -18.20 -10.85 13.94
C VAL A 195 -17.19 -10.23 14.91
N PRO A 196 -17.42 -9.02 15.44
CA PRO A 196 -16.58 -8.45 16.49
C PRO A 196 -16.48 -9.38 17.70
N CYS A 197 -15.28 -9.51 18.26
CA CYS A 197 -15.07 -10.31 19.48
C CYS A 197 -15.86 -9.70 20.65
N GLU A 198 -16.73 -10.46 21.28
CA GLU A 198 -17.56 -10.01 22.39
C GLU A 198 -16.76 -9.54 23.61
N VAL A 199 -15.61 -10.18 23.86
CA VAL A 199 -14.75 -9.88 25.02
C VAL A 199 -14.04 -8.54 24.84
N CYS A 200 -13.33 -8.32 23.72
CA CYS A 200 -12.58 -7.10 23.52
C CYS A 200 -13.33 -6.06 22.66
N LYS A 201 -14.51 -6.38 22.15
CA LYS A 201 -15.37 -5.49 21.32
C LYS A 201 -14.58 -4.88 20.15
N GLY A 202 -13.78 -5.70 19.47
CA GLY A 202 -12.93 -5.26 18.35
C GLY A 202 -11.60 -4.64 18.72
N LYS A 203 -11.32 -4.35 19.98
CA LYS A 203 -10.13 -3.62 20.44
C LYS A 203 -8.83 -4.41 20.40
N ARG A 204 -8.86 -5.75 20.19
CA ARG A 204 -7.69 -6.63 20.04
C ARG A 204 -6.88 -6.90 21.32
N TYR A 205 -6.99 -6.09 22.36
CA TYR A 205 -6.20 -6.13 23.61
C TYR A 205 -7.03 -6.53 24.81
N ASN A 206 -6.37 -6.99 25.87
CA ASN A 206 -6.97 -7.20 27.16
C ASN A 206 -7.15 -5.86 27.91
N ARG A 207 -7.96 -5.88 28.98
CA ARG A 207 -8.32 -4.70 29.76
C ARG A 207 -7.10 -3.98 30.34
N GLU A 208 -6.17 -4.70 30.91
CA GLU A 208 -4.98 -4.15 31.58
C GLU A 208 -4.09 -3.37 30.59
N THR A 209 -3.90 -3.88 29.36
CA THR A 209 -3.14 -3.17 28.32
C THR A 209 -3.85 -1.89 27.89
N LEU A 210 -5.21 -1.86 27.89
CA LEU A 210 -6.00 -0.71 27.53
C LEU A 210 -6.08 0.35 28.65
N GLU A 211 -5.61 0.07 29.86
CA GLU A 211 -5.48 1.05 30.93
C GLU A 211 -4.32 2.03 30.66
N VAL A 212 -3.27 1.57 29.95
CA VAL A 212 -2.15 2.41 29.56
C VAL A 212 -2.57 3.42 28.49
N ARG A 213 -2.27 4.70 28.73
CA ARG A 213 -2.63 5.79 27.83
C ARG A 213 -1.42 6.64 27.45
N TYR A 214 -1.39 7.04 26.19
CA TYR A 214 -0.49 8.07 25.70
C TYR A 214 -1.34 9.25 25.19
N ARG A 215 -1.14 10.44 25.76
CA ARG A 215 -1.97 11.63 25.47
C ARG A 215 -3.48 11.35 25.52
N GLY A 216 -3.90 10.58 26.54
CA GLY A 216 -5.32 10.24 26.78
C GLY A 216 -5.87 9.14 25.87
N LYS A 217 -5.13 8.61 24.90
CA LYS A 217 -5.55 7.55 23.97
C LYS A 217 -4.92 6.21 24.32
N THR A 218 -5.69 5.14 24.21
CA THR A 218 -5.20 3.76 24.31
C THR A 218 -4.55 3.35 22.98
N ILE A 219 -3.79 2.24 22.99
CA ILE A 219 -3.21 1.68 21.75
C ILE A 219 -4.30 1.25 20.75
N ALA A 220 -5.47 0.82 21.23
CA ALA A 220 -6.61 0.49 20.38
C ALA A 220 -7.22 1.73 19.72
N ASP A 221 -7.34 2.85 20.47
CA ASP A 221 -7.83 4.11 19.92
C ASP A 221 -6.89 4.62 18.82
N VAL A 222 -5.58 4.45 18.99
CA VAL A 222 -4.58 4.81 17.97
C VAL A 222 -4.73 3.95 16.70
N LEU A 223 -4.98 2.66 16.83
CA LEU A 223 -5.25 1.81 15.67
C LEU A 223 -6.55 2.19 14.95
N ASP A 224 -7.51 2.79 15.65
CA ASP A 224 -8.77 3.26 15.07
C ASP A 224 -8.68 4.68 14.45
N MET A 225 -7.57 5.40 14.67
CA MET A 225 -7.31 6.68 14.01
C MET A 225 -7.12 6.48 12.51
N THR A 226 -7.58 7.46 11.72
CA THR A 226 -7.17 7.60 10.32
C THR A 226 -5.69 7.98 10.25
N VAL A 227 -5.07 7.76 9.09
CA VAL A 227 -3.68 8.19 8.85
C VAL A 227 -3.51 9.69 9.10
N GLU A 228 -4.47 10.52 8.66
CA GLU A 228 -4.48 11.97 8.88
C GLU A 228 -4.51 12.33 10.37
N GLN A 229 -5.44 11.73 11.14
CA GLN A 229 -5.52 11.95 12.59
C GLN A 229 -4.27 11.50 13.32
N ALA A 230 -3.70 10.36 12.91
CA ALA A 230 -2.48 9.83 13.51
C ALA A 230 -1.26 10.69 13.19
N LEU A 231 -1.20 11.28 11.99
CA LEU A 231 -0.12 12.20 11.60
C LEU A 231 -0.09 13.44 12.50
N GLU A 232 -1.24 14.03 12.79
CA GLU A 232 -1.38 15.14 13.74
C GLU A 232 -1.01 14.71 15.15
N PHE A 233 -1.56 13.58 15.62
CA PHE A 233 -1.35 13.04 16.96
C PHE A 233 0.12 12.74 17.29
N PHE A 234 0.87 12.21 16.32
CA PHE A 234 2.29 11.88 16.44
C PHE A 234 3.23 12.91 15.84
N SER A 235 2.80 14.14 15.61
CA SER A 235 3.62 15.23 15.03
C SER A 235 4.95 15.45 15.76
N ALA A 236 4.99 15.23 17.08
CA ALA A 236 6.21 15.33 17.91
C ALA A 236 7.17 14.12 17.77
N HIS A 237 6.81 13.09 16.99
CA HIS A 237 7.62 11.89 16.77
C HIS A 237 8.08 11.79 15.30
N PRO A 238 9.23 12.37 14.92
CA PRO A 238 9.63 12.51 13.50
C PRO A 238 9.67 11.19 12.73
N LYS A 239 10.10 10.08 13.37
CA LYS A 239 10.18 8.77 12.75
C LYS A 239 8.78 8.19 12.42
N ILE A 240 7.79 8.43 13.29
CA ILE A 240 6.40 8.02 13.08
C ILE A 240 5.77 8.93 12.03
N ALA A 241 5.89 10.25 12.22
CA ALA A 241 5.33 11.24 11.31
C ALA A 241 5.81 11.06 9.86
N LYS A 242 7.10 10.77 9.64
CA LYS A 242 7.63 10.52 8.30
C LYS A 242 6.94 9.35 7.60
N LYS A 243 6.68 8.24 8.30
CA LYS A 243 6.00 7.06 7.72
C LYS A 243 4.52 7.33 7.46
N LEU A 244 3.86 8.05 8.36
CA LEU A 244 2.46 8.45 8.21
C LEU A 244 2.30 9.46 7.07
N GLN A 245 3.25 10.39 6.92
CA GLN A 245 3.25 11.36 5.81
C GLN A 245 3.31 10.66 4.46
N THR A 246 4.13 9.62 4.31
CA THR A 246 4.19 8.86 3.05
C THR A 246 2.85 8.18 2.71
N LEU A 247 2.14 7.65 3.72
CA LEU A 247 0.78 7.13 3.52
C LEU A 247 -0.21 8.23 3.14
N PHE A 248 -0.09 9.41 3.75
CA PHE A 248 -0.92 10.56 3.44
C PHE A 248 -0.69 11.06 2.01
N ASP A 249 0.58 11.19 1.61
CA ASP A 249 1.00 11.69 0.29
C ASP A 249 0.52 10.81 -0.88
N VAL A 250 0.36 9.49 -0.67
CA VAL A 250 -0.24 8.59 -1.66
C VAL A 250 -1.79 8.61 -1.64
N GLY A 251 -2.40 9.57 -0.92
CA GLY A 251 -3.85 9.73 -0.87
C GLY A 251 -4.58 8.78 0.06
N LEU A 252 -3.91 8.19 1.06
CA LEU A 252 -4.48 7.27 2.04
C LEU A 252 -4.75 7.91 3.41
N GLY A 253 -4.95 9.23 3.46
CA GLY A 253 -5.23 9.96 4.70
C GLY A 253 -6.46 9.45 5.45
N TYR A 254 -7.46 8.93 4.74
CA TYR A 254 -8.75 8.49 5.26
C TYR A 254 -8.78 7.07 5.83
N ILE A 255 -7.84 6.18 5.47
CA ILE A 255 -7.83 4.80 5.97
C ILE A 255 -7.41 4.75 7.44
N LYS A 256 -7.96 3.80 8.21
CA LYS A 256 -7.55 3.59 9.60
C LYS A 256 -6.24 2.82 9.68
N LEU A 257 -5.39 3.16 10.66
CA LEU A 257 -4.10 2.49 10.88
C LEU A 257 -4.24 0.98 11.10
N GLY A 258 -5.23 0.58 11.89
CA GLY A 258 -5.54 -0.81 12.23
C GLY A 258 -6.55 -1.48 11.29
N GLN A 259 -6.92 -0.86 10.16
CA GLN A 259 -7.86 -1.44 9.20
C GLN A 259 -7.33 -2.77 8.67
N SER A 260 -8.16 -3.82 8.73
CA SER A 260 -7.75 -5.14 8.25
C SER A 260 -7.41 -5.10 6.75
N SER A 261 -6.33 -5.76 6.38
CA SER A 261 -5.92 -5.89 4.97
C SER A 261 -7.00 -6.51 4.08
N THR A 262 -7.88 -7.34 4.65
CA THR A 262 -8.97 -7.99 3.94
C THR A 262 -10.12 -7.03 3.58
N THR A 263 -10.15 -5.85 4.17
CA THR A 263 -11.16 -4.81 3.90
C THR A 263 -10.65 -3.67 3.02
N LEU A 264 -9.37 -3.71 2.66
CA LEU A 264 -8.78 -2.76 1.72
C LEU A 264 -9.14 -3.13 0.29
N SER A 265 -9.45 -2.15 -0.52
CA SER A 265 -9.55 -2.32 -1.97
C SER A 265 -8.19 -2.64 -2.58
N GLY A 266 -8.16 -3.21 -3.80
CA GLY A 266 -6.90 -3.48 -4.50
C GLY A 266 -6.03 -2.23 -4.68
N GLY A 267 -6.65 -1.09 -5.01
CA GLY A 267 -5.93 0.19 -5.15
C GLY A 267 -5.39 0.73 -3.82
N GLU A 268 -6.12 0.56 -2.70
CA GLU A 268 -5.60 0.91 -1.37
C GLU A 268 -4.42 0.03 -0.96
N ALA A 269 -4.51 -1.28 -1.17
CA ALA A 269 -3.43 -2.21 -0.91
C ALA A 269 -2.17 -1.87 -1.73
N GLN A 270 -2.35 -1.54 -3.01
CA GLN A 270 -1.27 -1.10 -3.90
C GLN A 270 -0.61 0.20 -3.40
N ARG A 271 -1.40 1.20 -2.99
CA ARG A 271 -0.86 2.46 -2.46
C ARG A 271 -0.16 2.28 -1.11
N VAL A 272 -0.62 1.37 -0.24
CA VAL A 272 0.12 1.02 1.00
C VAL A 272 1.49 0.41 0.66
N LYS A 273 1.57 -0.47 -0.35
CA LYS A 273 2.84 -1.02 -0.84
C LYS A 273 3.76 0.08 -1.38
N LEU A 274 3.21 0.97 -2.20
CA LEU A 274 3.94 2.11 -2.75
C LEU A 274 4.49 3.01 -1.65
N ALA A 275 3.67 3.40 -0.66
CA ALA A 275 4.09 4.21 0.48
C ALA A 275 5.24 3.57 1.26
N ASN A 276 5.18 2.24 1.48
CA ASN A 276 6.25 1.52 2.17
C ASN A 276 7.59 1.60 1.42
N GLU A 277 7.56 1.49 0.09
CA GLU A 277 8.77 1.59 -0.72
C GLU A 277 9.30 3.03 -0.83
N LEU A 278 8.42 4.02 -0.98
CA LEU A 278 8.79 5.44 -1.00
C LEU A 278 9.37 5.94 0.34
N ALA A 279 9.00 5.31 1.46
CA ALA A 279 9.59 5.63 2.78
C ALA A 279 11.05 5.16 2.92
N ARG A 280 11.53 4.26 2.04
CA ARG A 280 12.89 3.74 2.06
C ARG A 280 13.87 4.70 1.36
N ARG A 281 15.16 4.50 1.64
CA ARG A 281 16.21 5.24 0.93
C ARG A 281 16.29 4.75 -0.51
N ASP A 282 16.17 5.67 -1.45
CA ASP A 282 16.35 5.40 -2.88
C ASP A 282 17.85 5.28 -3.23
N THR A 283 18.17 4.31 -4.09
CA THR A 283 19.51 4.10 -4.65
C THR A 283 19.67 4.72 -6.03
N GLY A 284 18.57 5.22 -6.64
CA GLY A 284 18.52 5.71 -8.01
C GLY A 284 18.63 4.62 -9.08
N ARG A 285 18.69 3.33 -8.69
CA ARG A 285 18.82 2.18 -9.61
C ARG A 285 17.75 1.11 -9.40
N THR A 286 16.62 1.48 -8.83
CA THR A 286 15.48 0.58 -8.59
C THR A 286 14.49 0.68 -9.75
N LEU A 287 14.10 -0.47 -10.31
CA LEU A 287 12.98 -0.55 -11.25
C LEU A 287 11.69 -0.82 -10.48
N TYR A 288 10.74 0.09 -10.59
CA TYR A 288 9.38 -0.08 -10.06
C TYR A 288 8.47 -0.57 -11.19
N ILE A 289 7.79 -1.68 -10.95
CA ILE A 289 6.75 -2.19 -11.84
C ILE A 289 5.41 -1.97 -11.16
N LEU A 290 4.55 -1.19 -11.80
CA LEU A 290 3.23 -0.81 -11.30
C LEU A 290 2.17 -1.43 -12.22
N ASP A 291 1.29 -2.23 -11.67
CA ASP A 291 0.17 -2.82 -12.41
C ASP A 291 -1.08 -1.98 -12.20
N GLU A 292 -1.62 -1.40 -13.29
CA GLU A 292 -2.79 -0.51 -13.29
C GLU A 292 -2.81 0.53 -12.15
N PRO A 293 -1.78 1.39 -12.04
CA PRO A 293 -1.55 2.22 -10.84
C PRO A 293 -2.61 3.31 -10.61
N THR A 294 -3.50 3.54 -11.56
CA THR A 294 -4.59 4.52 -11.47
C THR A 294 -5.91 3.91 -10.99
N THR A 295 -5.96 2.61 -10.76
CA THR A 295 -7.17 1.94 -10.25
C THR A 295 -7.48 2.41 -8.82
N GLY A 296 -8.69 2.91 -8.60
CA GLY A 296 -9.16 3.39 -7.30
C GLY A 296 -8.66 4.79 -6.91
N LEU A 297 -8.25 5.57 -7.90
CA LEU A 297 -7.99 7.00 -7.73
C LEU A 297 -9.29 7.80 -7.86
#